data_bea914dca7395c04e7659686614edee1
#
_entry.id   bea914dca7395c04e7659686614edee1
#
_cell.length_a   1.000
_cell.length_b   1.000
_cell.length_c   1.000
_cell.angle_alpha   90.00
_cell.angle_beta   90.00
_cell.angle_gamma   90.00
#
_symmetry.space_group_name_H-M   'P 1'
#
loop_
_entity.id
_entity.type
_entity.pdbx_description
1 polymer ?
#
loop_
_entity_poly.entity_id
_entity_poly.type
_entity_poly.pdbx_seq_one_letter_code
_entity_poly.pdbx_strand_id
1 'polypeptide(L)'
;MPRTYSQELINAVSKANPNYPGVALAKACIQANLPSKYVAVALKVTRMTLYSWFRGKPIRFKNQQLVEVFTDLVESDTAKGLLPAKNTTHAKAYLEEMIGEKI
;
A
#
# COMPACT_ATOMS: atom_id res chain seq x y z
N MET A 1 -12.05 -9.58 -11.17
CA MET A 1 -11.83 -9.12 -9.80
C MET A 1 -12.32 -7.70 -9.61
N PRO A 2 -13.04 -7.42 -8.52
CA PRO A 2 -13.40 -6.02 -8.24
C PRO A 2 -12.13 -5.21 -8.01
N ARG A 3 -12.13 -4.01 -8.54
CA ARG A 3 -10.97 -3.13 -8.40
C ARG A 3 -10.94 -2.50 -7.02
N THR A 4 -9.83 -2.64 -6.32
CA THR A 4 -9.61 -2.02 -5.03
C THR A 4 -9.30 -0.52 -5.18
N TYR A 5 -8.65 -0.15 -6.27
CA TYR A 5 -8.26 1.23 -6.55
C TYR A 5 -8.92 1.71 -7.83
N SER A 6 -9.24 3.02 -7.89
CA SER A 6 -9.84 3.61 -9.08
C SER A 6 -8.84 3.61 -10.25
N GLN A 7 -9.38 3.55 -11.46
CA GLN A 7 -8.53 3.61 -12.66
C GLN A 7 -7.79 4.94 -12.75
N GLU A 8 -8.42 6.04 -12.29
CA GLU A 8 -7.77 7.34 -12.26
C GLU A 8 -6.52 7.34 -11.38
N LEU A 9 -6.63 6.74 -10.19
CA LEU A 9 -5.48 6.64 -9.28
C LEU A 9 -4.39 5.74 -9.87
N ILE A 10 -4.77 4.60 -10.44
CA ILE A 10 -3.82 3.69 -11.08
C ILE A 10 -3.06 4.41 -12.19
N ASN A 11 -3.76 5.16 -13.02
CA ASN A 11 -3.14 5.92 -14.11
C ASN A 11 -2.19 7.00 -13.59
N ALA A 12 -2.62 7.72 -12.54
CA ALA A 12 -1.79 8.77 -11.93
C ALA A 12 -0.50 8.18 -11.34
N VAL A 13 -0.61 7.05 -10.65
CA VAL A 13 0.54 6.37 -10.04
C VAL A 13 1.50 5.86 -11.12
N SER A 14 0.98 5.30 -12.21
CA SER A 14 1.84 4.76 -13.26
C SER A 14 2.64 5.85 -13.97
N LYS A 15 2.16 7.10 -13.96
CA LYS A 15 2.87 8.24 -14.56
C LYS A 15 3.78 8.96 -13.57
N ALA A 16 3.65 8.68 -12.28
CA ALA A 16 4.42 9.35 -11.25
C ALA A 16 5.84 8.78 -11.18
N ASN A 17 6.76 9.58 -10.62
CA ASN A 17 8.15 9.16 -10.47
C ASN A 17 8.28 8.02 -9.45
N PRO A 18 8.71 6.81 -9.87
CA PRO A 18 8.81 5.67 -8.97
C PRO A 18 9.88 5.82 -7.89
N ASN A 19 10.75 6.82 -7.98
CA ASN A 19 11.76 7.06 -6.96
C ASN A 19 11.19 7.69 -5.69
N TYR A 20 9.98 8.23 -5.74
CA TYR A 20 9.32 8.71 -4.52
C TYR A 20 8.82 7.54 -3.70
N PRO A 21 9.14 7.48 -2.39
CA PRO A 21 8.73 6.34 -1.55
C PRO A 21 7.22 6.11 -1.53
N GLY A 22 6.43 7.17 -1.53
CA GLY A 22 4.97 7.05 -1.55
C GLY A 22 4.44 6.47 -2.86
N VAL A 23 5.10 6.77 -3.98
CA VAL A 23 4.71 6.21 -5.28
C VAL A 23 5.08 4.73 -5.34
N ALA A 24 6.23 4.35 -4.81
CA ALA A 24 6.63 2.94 -4.72
C ALA A 24 5.64 2.16 -3.85
N LEU A 25 5.23 2.75 -2.72
CA LEU A 25 4.20 2.17 -1.85
C LEU A 25 2.88 1.98 -2.61
N ALA A 26 2.46 2.99 -3.37
CA ALA A 26 1.23 2.91 -4.15
C ALA A 26 1.27 1.76 -5.16
N LYS A 27 2.37 1.63 -5.90
CA LYS A 27 2.53 0.56 -6.87
C LYS A 27 2.49 -0.81 -6.20
N ALA A 28 3.16 -0.96 -5.06
CA ALA A 28 3.14 -2.21 -4.32
C ALA A 28 1.73 -2.56 -3.84
N CYS A 29 0.98 -1.61 -3.31
CA CYS A 29 -0.38 -1.84 -2.83
C CYS A 29 -1.34 -2.17 -3.97
N ILE A 30 -1.21 -1.50 -5.11
CA ILE A 30 -2.04 -1.77 -6.28
C ILE A 30 -1.78 -3.18 -6.81
N GLN A 31 -0.52 -3.55 -6.97
CA GLN A 31 -0.14 -4.88 -7.44
C GLN A 31 -0.57 -5.98 -6.48
N ALA A 32 -0.49 -5.70 -5.19
CA ALA A 32 -0.86 -6.65 -4.16
C ALA A 32 -2.36 -6.68 -3.86
N ASN A 33 -3.14 -5.78 -4.46
CA ASN A 33 -4.58 -5.67 -4.26
C ASN A 33 -4.95 -5.45 -2.78
N LEU A 34 -4.19 -4.56 -2.11
CA LEU A 34 -4.42 -4.22 -0.70
C LEU A 34 -5.24 -2.93 -0.61
N PRO A 35 -6.46 -2.96 -0.04
CA PRO A 35 -7.30 -1.77 0.06
C PRO A 35 -6.64 -0.66 0.86
N SER A 36 -6.74 0.58 0.38
CA SER A 36 -6.15 1.74 1.05
C SER A 36 -6.66 1.92 2.48
N LYS A 37 -7.92 1.57 2.72
CA LYS A 37 -8.52 1.64 4.06
C LYS A 37 -7.70 0.85 5.08
N TYR A 38 -7.33 -0.37 4.74
CA TYR A 38 -6.60 -1.24 5.65
C TYR A 38 -5.11 -0.89 5.67
N VAL A 39 -4.55 -0.47 4.54
CA VAL A 39 -3.15 -0.03 4.49
C VAL A 39 -2.95 1.20 5.40
N ALA A 40 -3.89 2.14 5.37
CA ALA A 40 -3.82 3.33 6.23
C ALA A 40 -3.81 2.94 7.70
N VAL A 41 -4.64 1.99 8.11
CA VAL A 41 -4.66 1.49 9.49
C VAL A 41 -3.32 0.84 9.83
N ALA A 42 -2.79 0.01 8.94
CA ALA A 42 -1.51 -0.67 9.16
C ALA A 42 -0.35 0.31 9.34
N LEU A 43 -0.36 1.41 8.60
CA LEU A 43 0.67 2.44 8.68
C LEU A 43 0.35 3.53 9.71
N LYS A 44 -0.80 3.42 10.39
CA LYS A 44 -1.23 4.35 11.45
C LYS A 44 -1.38 5.78 10.95
N VAL A 45 -1.92 5.95 9.76
CA VAL A 45 -2.20 7.25 9.14
C VAL A 45 -3.63 7.29 8.61
N THR A 46 -4.10 8.49 8.27
CA THR A 46 -5.42 8.64 7.65
C THR A 46 -5.32 8.23 6.17
N ARG A 47 -6.47 7.88 5.58
CA ARG A 47 -6.53 7.61 4.14
C ARG A 47 -6.11 8.83 3.32
N MET A 48 -6.47 10.03 3.79
CA MET A 48 -6.08 11.27 3.11
C MET A 48 -4.56 11.40 3.04
N THR A 49 -3.86 11.14 4.16
CA THR A 49 -2.40 11.18 4.20
C THR A 49 -1.81 10.12 3.26
N LEU A 50 -2.39 8.91 3.29
CA LEU A 50 -1.92 7.83 2.42
C LEU A 50 -2.04 8.21 0.94
N TYR A 51 -3.17 8.76 0.52
CA TYR A 51 -3.37 9.18 -0.86
C TYR A 51 -2.44 10.33 -1.26
N SER A 52 -2.12 11.22 -0.33
CA SER A 52 -1.13 12.27 -0.57
C SER A 52 0.23 11.67 -0.90
N TRP A 53 0.65 10.65 -0.13
CA TRP A 53 1.89 9.94 -0.40
C TRP A 53 1.87 9.26 -1.78
N PHE A 54 0.76 8.61 -2.13
CA PHE A 54 0.59 7.95 -3.42
C PHE A 54 0.80 8.91 -4.59
N ARG A 55 0.45 10.17 -4.40
CA ARG A 55 0.59 11.21 -5.42
C ARG A 55 1.97 11.87 -5.43
N GLY A 56 2.89 11.38 -4.62
CA GLY A 56 4.26 11.87 -4.59
C GLY A 56 4.55 12.94 -3.56
N LYS A 57 3.62 13.23 -2.64
CA LYS A 57 3.88 14.16 -1.55
C LYS A 57 4.97 13.61 -0.63
N PRO A 58 5.82 14.47 -0.05
CA PRO A 58 6.88 14.01 0.83
C PRO A 58 6.33 13.29 2.07
N ILE A 59 7.04 12.24 2.50
CA ILE A 59 6.73 11.51 3.71
C ILE A 59 7.61 12.06 4.83
N ARG A 60 7.01 12.35 5.99
CA ARG A 60 7.78 12.83 7.12
C ARG A 60 8.86 11.82 7.51
N PHE A 61 10.02 12.31 7.90
CA PHE A 61 11.17 11.48 8.22
C PHE A 61 10.82 10.33 9.17
N LYS A 62 10.02 10.60 10.20
CA LYS A 62 9.65 9.58 11.18
C LYS A 62 8.86 8.41 10.57
N ASN A 63 8.20 8.62 9.45
CA ASN A 63 7.39 7.60 8.79
C ASN A 63 8.11 6.93 7.62
N GLN A 64 9.23 7.48 7.17
CA GLN A 64 9.91 6.97 5.98
C GLN A 64 10.37 5.52 6.13
N GLN A 65 10.98 5.19 7.25
CA GLN A 65 11.47 3.83 7.48
C GLN A 65 10.33 2.83 7.51
N LEU A 66 9.24 3.16 8.19
CA LEU A 66 8.07 2.30 8.25
C LEU A 66 7.48 2.04 6.85
N VAL A 67 7.38 3.10 6.04
CA VAL A 67 6.86 2.98 4.67
C VAL A 67 7.78 2.11 3.82
N GLU A 68 9.09 2.30 3.92
CA GLU A 68 10.05 1.52 3.15
C GLU A 68 10.01 0.05 3.53
N VAL A 69 9.97 -0.25 4.82
CA VAL A 69 9.88 -1.64 5.30
C VAL A 69 8.58 -2.28 4.84
N PHE A 70 7.47 -1.56 4.96
CA PHE A 70 6.16 -2.05 4.52
C PHE A 70 6.17 -2.36 3.01
N THR A 71 6.68 -1.42 2.21
CA THR A 71 6.76 -1.59 0.76
C THR A 71 7.59 -2.81 0.39
N ASP A 72 8.76 -2.96 1.01
CA ASP A 72 9.65 -4.08 0.74
C ASP A 72 9.01 -5.42 1.10
N LEU A 73 8.31 -5.49 2.22
CA LEU A 73 7.62 -6.70 2.64
C LEU A 73 6.50 -7.07 1.66
N VAL A 74 5.72 -6.09 1.24
CA VAL A 74 4.62 -6.33 0.28
C VAL A 74 5.18 -6.80 -1.06
N GLU A 75 6.22 -6.17 -1.56
CA GLU A 75 6.86 -6.57 -2.82
C GLU A 75 7.44 -7.99 -2.72
N SER A 76 8.10 -8.30 -1.60
CA SER A 76 8.66 -9.62 -1.37
C SER A 76 7.57 -10.69 -1.34
N ASP A 77 6.46 -10.43 -0.64
CA ASP A 77 5.37 -11.38 -0.53
C ASP A 77 4.63 -11.54 -1.86
N THR A 78 4.58 -10.49 -2.67
CA THR A 78 4.03 -10.60 -4.03
C THR A 78 4.91 -11.50 -4.89
N ALA A 79 6.22 -11.35 -4.78
CA ALA A 79 7.17 -12.18 -5.52
C ALA A 79 7.11 -13.64 -5.08
N LYS A 80 6.79 -13.91 -3.80
CA LYS A 80 6.65 -15.27 -3.29
C LYS A 80 5.32 -15.92 -3.60
N GLY A 81 4.38 -15.19 -4.20
CA GLY A 81 3.06 -15.71 -4.53
C GLY A 81 2.03 -15.64 -3.42
N LEU A 82 2.37 -15.00 -2.29
CA LEU A 82 1.43 -14.80 -1.19
C LEU A 82 0.41 -13.71 -1.50
N LEU A 83 0.78 -12.80 -2.36
CA LEU A 83 -0.05 -11.72 -2.87
C LEU A 83 -0.08 -11.82 -4.39
N PRO A 84 -1.02 -11.22 -5.10
CA PRO A 84 -2.03 -10.28 -4.61
C PRO A 84 -3.13 -10.95 -3.80
N ALA A 85 -3.80 -10.15 -2.97
CA ALA A 85 -4.92 -10.62 -2.17
C ALA A 85 -6.09 -11.01 -3.08
N LYS A 86 -6.72 -12.13 -2.76
CA LYS A 86 -7.82 -12.67 -3.57
C LYS A 86 -9.12 -11.89 -3.38
N ASN A 87 -9.30 -11.30 -2.20
CA ASN A 87 -10.49 -10.54 -1.86
C ASN A 87 -10.18 -9.65 -0.65
N THR A 88 -11.16 -8.86 -0.23
CA THR A 88 -11.01 -7.94 0.90
C THR A 88 -10.70 -8.67 2.20
N THR A 89 -11.33 -9.81 2.44
CA THR A 89 -11.10 -10.61 3.64
C THR A 89 -9.66 -11.10 3.71
N HIS A 90 -9.13 -11.59 2.60
CA HIS A 90 -7.74 -12.04 2.51
C HIS A 90 -6.77 -10.86 2.76
N ALA A 91 -7.04 -9.70 2.15
CA ALA A 91 -6.20 -8.51 2.34
C ALA A 91 -6.19 -8.07 3.79
N LYS A 92 -7.36 -8.04 4.42
CA LYS A 92 -7.48 -7.67 5.83
C LYS A 92 -6.70 -8.62 6.72
N ALA A 93 -6.87 -9.93 6.53
CA ALA A 93 -6.17 -10.94 7.31
C ALA A 93 -4.65 -10.83 7.15
N TYR A 94 -4.19 -10.61 5.92
CA TYR A 94 -2.77 -10.43 5.63
C TYR A 94 -2.19 -9.26 6.43
N LEU A 95 -2.88 -8.10 6.39
CA LEU A 95 -2.40 -6.90 7.08
C LEU A 95 -2.49 -7.05 8.60
N GLU A 96 -3.55 -7.70 9.11
CA GLU A 96 -3.67 -7.97 10.55
C GLU A 96 -2.52 -8.82 11.06
N GLU A 97 -2.14 -9.84 10.31
CA GLU A 97 -1.02 -10.69 10.67
C GLU A 97 0.30 -9.92 10.63
N MET A 98 0.47 -9.05 9.63
CA MET A 98 1.68 -8.25 9.49
C MET A 98 1.90 -7.31 10.67
N ILE A 99 0.84 -6.64 11.15
CA ILE A 99 0.95 -5.67 12.23
C ILE A 99 0.71 -6.27 13.62
N GLY A 100 0.21 -7.51 13.69
CA GLY A 100 -0.07 -8.18 14.97
C GLY A 100 -1.29 -7.65 15.69
N GLU A 101 -2.17 -6.92 15.02
CA GLU A 101 -3.37 -6.33 15.58
C GLU A 101 -4.55 -6.53 14.63
N LYS A 102 -5.75 -6.57 15.18
CA LYS A 102 -6.96 -6.59 14.35
C LYS A 102 -7.29 -5.20 13.82
N ILE A 103 -7.73 -5.18 12.58
CA ILE A 103 -8.12 -3.95 11.92
C ILE A 103 -9.61 -3.64 12.15
#